data_b274a4d0f613bc179caa37eb98270b2a
#
_entry.id   b274a4d0f613bc179caa37eb98270b2a
#
_cell.length_a   1.000
_cell.length_b   1.000
_cell.length_c   1.000
_cell.angle_alpha   90.00
_cell.angle_beta   90.00
_cell.angle_gamma   90.00
#
_symmetry.space_group_name_H-M   'P 1'
#
loop_
_entity.id
_entity.type
_entity.pdbx_description
1 polymer ?
#
loop_
_entity_poly.entity_id
_entity_poly.type
_entity_poly.pdbx_seq_one_letter_code
_entity_poly.pdbx_strand_id
1 'polypeptide(L)'
;TFGSVFEMGETKEERFFTEEDVLTSLCPAPNDYTVSKRMLSAFVSSYKHDFTHWHFYIPTIYGAGENPKRLIPYVINAIRNGEELHFTAGDQTRQYIHVNEVPRMLALAVEKNLPSGVYNIQGRETLTVKEIVTEIHHAMGKEVPEGCFGSAQRADVGMKYLALDGKKLREAIGFEASIKIVDVIERY
;
A
#
# COMPACT_ATOMS: atom_id res chain seq x y z
N THR A 1 11.83 5.02 -11.26
CA THR A 1 10.38 5.06 -11.59
C THR A 1 9.58 4.30 -10.55
N PHE A 2 8.24 4.52 -10.53
CA PHE A 2 7.36 3.91 -9.53
C PHE A 2 6.15 3.24 -10.15
N GLY A 3 6.01 1.97 -9.85
CA GLY A 3 4.81 1.17 -10.04
C GLY A 3 3.93 1.15 -8.77
N SER A 4 2.97 0.27 -8.75
CA SER A 4 1.99 0.16 -7.66
C SER A 4 1.61 -1.30 -7.40
N VAL A 5 1.34 -1.65 -6.16
CA VAL A 5 0.75 -2.95 -5.80
C VAL A 5 -0.58 -3.21 -6.52
N PHE A 6 -1.28 -2.15 -6.93
CA PHE A 6 -2.53 -2.26 -7.72
C PHE A 6 -2.33 -2.90 -9.09
N GLU A 7 -1.10 -2.96 -9.60
CA GLU A 7 -0.78 -3.63 -10.86
C GLU A 7 -1.01 -5.14 -10.80
N MET A 8 -1.06 -5.73 -9.59
CA MET A 8 -1.50 -7.11 -9.41
C MET A 8 -2.90 -7.34 -9.99
N GLY A 9 -3.79 -6.36 -9.89
CA GLY A 9 -5.17 -6.44 -10.36
C GLY A 9 -6.06 -7.34 -9.49
N GLU A 10 -7.17 -7.80 -10.08
CA GLU A 10 -8.21 -8.57 -9.39
C GLU A 10 -7.81 -10.05 -9.19
N THR A 11 -6.86 -10.29 -8.32
CA THR A 11 -6.44 -11.64 -7.92
C THR A 11 -7.31 -12.20 -6.79
N LYS A 12 -7.46 -13.53 -6.77
CA LYS A 12 -8.09 -14.27 -5.67
C LYS A 12 -7.07 -14.82 -4.66
N GLU A 13 -5.77 -14.69 -4.95
CA GLU A 13 -4.72 -15.19 -4.09
C GLU A 13 -4.52 -14.26 -2.89
N GLU A 14 -4.34 -14.86 -1.72
CA GLU A 14 -4.09 -14.17 -0.46
C GLU A 14 -2.66 -14.47 0.02
N ARG A 15 -1.67 -13.85 -0.62
CA ARG A 15 -0.24 -13.99 -0.31
C ARG A 15 0.53 -12.71 -0.60
N PHE A 16 1.77 -12.67 -0.17
CA PHE A 16 2.70 -11.63 -0.61
C PHE A 16 3.13 -11.90 -2.05
N PHE A 17 3.08 -10.87 -2.90
CA PHE A 17 3.42 -10.95 -4.32
C PHE A 17 4.85 -10.51 -4.56
N THR A 18 5.61 -11.31 -5.30
CA THR A 18 6.96 -10.98 -5.75
C THR A 18 6.94 -9.93 -6.88
N GLU A 19 8.10 -9.40 -7.22
CA GLU A 19 8.24 -8.48 -8.37
C GLU A 19 7.76 -9.12 -9.67
N GLU A 20 8.06 -10.39 -9.87
CA GLU A 20 7.65 -11.17 -11.05
C GLU A 20 6.13 -11.33 -11.10
N ASP A 21 5.48 -11.65 -9.98
CA ASP A 21 4.03 -11.79 -9.90
C ASP A 21 3.33 -10.49 -10.36
N VAL A 22 3.83 -9.33 -9.92
CA VAL A 22 3.23 -8.04 -10.28
C VAL A 22 3.51 -7.68 -11.72
N LEU A 23 4.76 -7.85 -12.19
CA LEU A 23 5.20 -7.49 -13.53
C LEU A 23 4.48 -8.32 -14.62
N THR A 24 4.24 -9.60 -14.36
CA THR A 24 3.63 -10.54 -15.31
C THR A 24 2.14 -10.77 -15.09
N SER A 25 1.51 -10.03 -14.17
CA SER A 25 0.10 -10.24 -13.84
C SER A 25 -0.83 -10.03 -15.03
N LEU A 26 -1.63 -11.05 -15.32
CA LEU A 26 -2.71 -11.03 -16.30
C LEU A 26 -4.10 -10.94 -15.64
N CYS A 27 -4.17 -10.73 -14.33
CA CYS A 27 -5.43 -10.53 -13.63
C CYS A 27 -6.15 -9.29 -14.18
N PRO A 28 -7.49 -9.27 -14.23
CA PRO A 28 -8.24 -8.11 -14.71
C PRO A 28 -7.80 -6.81 -14.03
N ALA A 29 -7.59 -5.75 -14.79
CA ALA A 29 -7.28 -4.44 -14.28
C ALA A 29 -8.58 -3.72 -13.90
N PRO A 30 -8.74 -3.25 -12.64
CA PRO A 30 -9.99 -2.68 -12.18
C PRO A 30 -10.28 -1.28 -12.73
N ASN A 31 -9.25 -0.58 -13.25
CA ASN A 31 -9.35 0.80 -13.72
C ASN A 31 -8.16 1.21 -14.60
N ASP A 32 -8.29 2.39 -15.23
CA ASP A 32 -7.27 2.94 -16.13
C ASP A 32 -5.94 3.24 -15.42
N TYR A 33 -5.96 3.55 -14.12
CA TYR A 33 -4.76 3.72 -13.33
C TYR A 33 -3.91 2.44 -13.33
N THR A 34 -4.53 1.30 -13.06
CA THR A 34 -3.86 -0.01 -13.08
C THR A 34 -3.29 -0.31 -14.46
N VAL A 35 -4.07 -0.06 -15.52
CA VAL A 35 -3.62 -0.25 -16.91
C VAL A 35 -2.40 0.62 -17.21
N SER A 36 -2.47 1.93 -16.91
CA SER A 36 -1.38 2.87 -17.17
C SER A 36 -0.09 2.51 -16.43
N LYS A 37 -0.21 2.05 -15.19
CA LYS A 37 0.93 1.59 -14.39
C LYS A 37 1.56 0.32 -14.95
N ARG A 38 0.77 -0.68 -15.35
CA ARG A 38 1.27 -1.88 -16.04
C ARG A 38 2.00 -1.56 -17.33
N MET A 39 1.48 -0.62 -18.13
CA MET A 39 2.16 -0.17 -19.35
C MET A 39 3.53 0.44 -19.04
N LEU A 40 3.62 1.29 -18.02
CA LEU A 40 4.90 1.86 -17.56
C LEU A 40 5.85 0.75 -17.10
N SER A 41 5.40 -0.16 -16.25
CA SER A 41 6.21 -1.25 -15.71
C SER A 41 6.74 -2.18 -16.81
N ALA A 42 5.87 -2.56 -17.77
CA ALA A 42 6.27 -3.35 -18.92
C ALA A 42 7.31 -2.61 -19.79
N PHE A 43 7.09 -1.32 -20.06
CA PHE A 43 8.03 -0.50 -20.84
C PHE A 43 9.40 -0.42 -20.18
N VAL A 44 9.47 0.01 -18.90
CA VAL A 44 10.77 0.21 -18.22
C VAL A 44 11.50 -1.11 -17.95
N SER A 45 10.82 -2.22 -17.84
CA SER A 45 11.40 -3.54 -17.61
C SER A 45 11.90 -4.19 -18.89
N SER A 46 11.33 -3.84 -20.05
CA SER A 46 11.74 -4.35 -21.35
C SER A 46 12.87 -3.55 -22.00
N TYR A 47 13.17 -2.36 -21.49
CA TYR A 47 14.17 -1.46 -22.06
C TYR A 47 15.50 -1.56 -21.33
N LYS A 48 16.60 -1.71 -22.10
CA LYS A 48 17.95 -1.66 -21.54
C LYS A 48 18.41 -0.20 -21.43
N HIS A 49 18.65 0.26 -20.22
CA HIS A 49 19.12 1.61 -19.91
C HIS A 49 20.66 1.67 -19.87
N ASP A 50 21.24 2.78 -20.35
CA ASP A 50 22.68 3.08 -20.24
C ASP A 50 23.05 3.70 -18.89
N PHE A 51 22.11 3.75 -17.96
CA PHE A 51 22.25 4.28 -16.59
C PHE A 51 21.60 3.33 -15.60
N THR A 52 21.93 3.48 -14.32
CA THR A 52 21.26 2.71 -13.26
C THR A 52 19.81 3.15 -13.16
N HIS A 53 18.89 2.23 -13.41
CA HIS A 53 17.47 2.47 -13.36
C HIS A 53 16.79 1.49 -12.38
N TRP A 54 16.05 2.03 -11.44
CA TRP A 54 15.20 1.27 -10.52
C TRP A 54 13.74 1.51 -10.80
N HIS A 55 12.97 0.43 -10.80
CA HIS A 55 11.52 0.46 -10.81
C HIS A 55 11.00 -0.13 -9.50
N PHE A 56 10.34 0.69 -8.67
CA PHE A 56 9.82 0.26 -7.38
C PHE A 56 8.32 0.09 -7.41
N TYR A 57 7.83 -1.09 -7.10
CA TYR A 57 6.43 -1.27 -6.74
C TYR A 57 6.20 -0.81 -5.31
N ILE A 58 5.19 0.05 -5.13
CA ILE A 58 4.90 0.67 -3.84
C ILE A 58 3.55 0.16 -3.34
N PRO A 59 3.44 -0.22 -2.03
CA PRO A 59 2.17 -0.54 -1.39
C PRO A 59 1.36 0.74 -1.14
N THR A 60 0.31 0.67 -0.33
CA THR A 60 -0.46 1.85 0.04
C THR A 60 0.37 2.77 0.94
N ILE A 61 0.70 3.96 0.44
CA ILE A 61 1.42 4.99 1.21
C ILE A 61 0.41 5.73 2.09
N TYR A 62 0.81 6.02 3.33
CA TYR A 62 0.07 6.85 4.25
C TYR A 62 0.97 7.87 4.95
N GLY A 63 0.38 8.94 5.50
CA GLY A 63 1.09 9.96 6.26
C GLY A 63 0.39 11.31 6.23
N ALA A 64 0.82 12.22 7.09
CA ALA A 64 0.26 13.56 7.17
C ALA A 64 0.29 14.28 5.82
N GLY A 65 -0.80 15.00 5.51
CA GLY A 65 -0.95 15.71 4.25
C GLY A 65 -1.54 14.89 3.10
N GLU A 66 -1.88 13.61 3.31
CA GLU A 66 -2.61 12.84 2.31
C GLU A 66 -4.07 13.34 2.14
N ASN A 67 -4.69 12.97 1.03
CA ASN A 67 -6.07 13.37 0.73
C ASN A 67 -7.03 12.92 1.86
N PRO A 68 -7.81 13.85 2.46
CA PRO A 68 -8.73 13.54 3.56
C PRO A 68 -9.78 12.47 3.28
N LYS A 69 -10.02 12.16 2.01
CA LYS A 69 -10.95 11.10 1.58
C LYS A 69 -10.35 9.70 1.59
N ARG A 70 -9.02 9.57 1.82
CA ARG A 70 -8.39 8.26 1.96
C ARG A 70 -8.71 7.66 3.32
N LEU A 71 -8.62 6.33 3.44
CA LEU A 71 -9.11 5.58 4.59
C LEU A 71 -8.63 6.14 5.94
N ILE A 72 -7.31 6.28 6.11
CA ILE A 72 -6.72 6.64 7.41
C ILE A 72 -7.17 8.04 7.86
N PRO A 73 -6.94 9.13 7.09
CA PRO A 73 -7.40 10.46 7.50
C PRO A 73 -8.93 10.57 7.56
N TYR A 74 -9.67 9.84 6.73
CA TYR A 74 -11.13 9.81 6.79
C TYR A 74 -11.62 9.28 8.14
N VAL A 75 -11.06 8.15 8.61
CA VAL A 75 -11.41 7.56 9.92
C VAL A 75 -11.03 8.50 11.07
N ILE A 76 -9.80 9.01 11.06
CA ILE A 76 -9.30 9.91 12.12
C ILE A 76 -10.18 11.17 12.22
N ASN A 77 -10.51 11.80 11.10
CA ASN A 77 -11.34 13.01 11.07
C ASN A 77 -12.77 12.73 11.53
N ALA A 78 -13.37 11.62 11.10
CA ALA A 78 -14.71 11.23 11.55
C ALA A 78 -14.76 11.01 13.08
N ILE A 79 -13.76 10.32 13.63
CA ILE A 79 -13.67 10.12 15.09
C ILE A 79 -13.53 11.45 15.85
N ARG A 80 -12.70 12.38 15.35
CA ARG A 80 -12.51 13.72 15.94
C ARG A 80 -13.78 14.56 15.92
N ASN A 81 -14.52 14.47 14.82
CA ASN A 81 -15.74 15.25 14.61
C ASN A 81 -17.00 14.59 15.20
N GLY A 82 -16.91 13.34 15.66
CA GLY A 82 -18.08 12.56 16.10
C GLY A 82 -19.02 12.18 14.96
N GLU A 83 -18.49 12.00 13.76
CA GLU A 83 -19.23 11.60 12.56
C GLU A 83 -19.40 10.07 12.50
N GLU A 84 -20.51 9.62 11.93
CA GLU A 84 -20.75 8.20 11.71
C GLU A 84 -19.90 7.65 10.57
N LEU A 85 -19.38 6.45 10.76
CA LEU A 85 -18.58 5.72 9.79
C LEU A 85 -19.34 4.52 9.24
N HIS A 86 -19.35 4.37 7.93
CA HIS A 86 -20.01 3.28 7.22
C HIS A 86 -19.04 2.60 6.27
N PHE A 87 -18.74 1.33 6.53
CA PHE A 87 -17.87 0.51 5.70
C PHE A 87 -18.60 -0.71 5.14
N THR A 88 -18.03 -1.30 4.10
CA THR A 88 -18.33 -2.69 3.68
C THR A 88 -17.95 -3.64 4.83
N ALA A 89 -17.94 -4.95 4.60
CA ALA A 89 -17.46 -5.91 5.61
C ALA A 89 -16.03 -5.61 6.14
N GLY A 90 -15.24 -4.87 5.36
CA GLY A 90 -13.88 -4.46 5.73
C GLY A 90 -12.83 -5.55 5.57
N ASP A 91 -13.13 -6.61 4.81
CA ASP A 91 -12.28 -7.80 4.65
C ASP A 91 -11.09 -7.59 3.69
N GLN A 92 -11.07 -6.45 2.96
CA GLN A 92 -9.99 -6.19 2.02
C GLN A 92 -8.68 -5.94 2.77
N THR A 93 -7.68 -6.75 2.48
CA THR A 93 -6.33 -6.62 3.04
C THR A 93 -5.45 -5.71 2.18
N ARG A 94 -4.76 -4.79 2.82
CA ARG A 94 -3.82 -3.86 2.19
C ARG A 94 -2.54 -3.81 3.00
N GLN A 95 -1.43 -3.65 2.29
CA GLN A 95 -0.14 -3.37 2.92
C GLN A 95 0.09 -1.86 2.94
N TYR A 96 0.59 -1.36 4.07
CA TYR A 96 0.79 0.06 4.33
C TYR A 96 2.23 0.40 4.64
N ILE A 97 2.72 1.53 4.05
CA ILE A 97 4.03 2.10 4.36
C ILE A 97 3.90 3.59 4.67
N HIS A 98 4.59 4.03 5.70
CA HIS A 98 4.64 5.46 6.02
C HIS A 98 5.46 6.24 4.98
N VAL A 99 4.96 7.41 4.57
CA VAL A 99 5.55 8.22 3.50
C VAL A 99 7.03 8.55 3.70
N ASN A 100 7.49 8.74 4.93
CA ASN A 100 8.89 9.05 5.24
C ASN A 100 9.85 7.86 5.05
N GLU A 101 9.35 6.64 5.00
CA GLU A 101 10.20 5.45 4.84
C GLU A 101 10.59 5.22 3.37
N VAL A 102 9.74 5.62 2.43
CA VAL A 102 10.05 5.48 1.01
C VAL A 102 11.30 6.27 0.60
N PRO A 103 11.43 7.58 0.86
CA PRO A 103 12.65 8.33 0.55
C PRO A 103 13.89 7.76 1.26
N ARG A 104 13.74 7.23 2.47
CA ARG A 104 14.84 6.60 3.21
C ARG A 104 15.34 5.34 2.52
N MET A 105 14.44 4.49 2.03
CA MET A 105 14.82 3.32 1.23
C MET A 105 15.53 3.71 -0.06
N LEU A 106 15.08 4.78 -0.74
CA LEU A 106 15.73 5.29 -1.95
C LEU A 106 17.14 5.83 -1.67
N ALA A 107 17.33 6.56 -0.57
CA ALA A 107 18.65 7.04 -0.16
C ALA A 107 19.61 5.86 0.09
N LEU A 108 19.14 4.81 0.77
CA LEU A 108 19.92 3.60 0.98
C LEU A 108 20.22 2.85 -0.32
N ALA A 109 19.27 2.82 -1.27
CA ALA A 109 19.51 2.23 -2.59
C ALA A 109 20.66 2.93 -3.33
N VAL A 110 20.76 4.28 -3.22
CA VAL A 110 21.90 5.04 -3.75
C VAL A 110 23.19 4.68 -2.99
N GLU A 111 23.16 4.75 -1.67
CA GLU A 111 24.32 4.48 -0.80
C GLU A 111 24.91 3.07 -1.01
N LYS A 112 24.05 2.09 -1.16
CA LYS A 112 24.43 0.67 -1.36
C LYS A 112 24.75 0.33 -2.82
N ASN A 113 24.69 1.30 -3.74
CA ASN A 113 24.86 1.07 -5.17
C ASN A 113 23.97 -0.06 -5.69
N LEU A 114 22.67 0.00 -5.35
CA LEU A 114 21.68 -1.02 -5.73
C LEU A 114 21.76 -1.25 -7.27
N PRO A 115 21.87 -2.48 -7.76
CA PRO A 115 21.84 -2.76 -9.19
C PRO A 115 20.54 -2.30 -9.86
N SER A 116 20.59 -2.00 -11.18
CA SER A 116 19.39 -1.77 -11.97
C SER A 116 18.41 -2.93 -11.84
N GLY A 117 17.11 -2.65 -11.75
CA GLY A 117 16.11 -3.70 -11.67
C GLY A 117 14.77 -3.25 -11.11
N VAL A 118 13.90 -4.23 -10.97
CA VAL A 118 12.57 -4.09 -10.35
C VAL A 118 12.64 -4.55 -8.91
N TYR A 119 12.03 -3.77 -8.01
CA TYR A 119 12.06 -4.01 -6.57
C TYR A 119 10.71 -3.72 -5.93
N ASN A 120 10.29 -4.59 -5.05
CA ASN A 120 9.14 -4.34 -4.19
C ASN A 120 9.54 -3.57 -2.93
N ILE A 121 8.84 -2.49 -2.65
CA ILE A 121 8.87 -1.85 -1.34
C ILE A 121 7.82 -2.52 -0.46
N GLN A 122 8.24 -3.15 0.61
CA GLN A 122 7.34 -3.76 1.59
C GLN A 122 7.04 -2.78 2.72
N GLY A 123 5.75 -2.61 3.01
CA GLY A 123 5.30 -1.82 4.14
C GLY A 123 5.37 -2.60 5.46
N ARG A 124 5.28 -1.89 6.57
CA ARG A 124 5.33 -2.47 7.92
C ARG A 124 4.09 -3.30 8.23
N GLU A 125 2.92 -2.84 7.84
CA GLU A 125 1.63 -3.42 8.22
C GLU A 125 0.89 -3.96 7.00
N THR A 126 0.33 -5.15 7.17
CA THR A 126 -0.56 -5.79 6.21
C THR A 126 -1.82 -6.14 6.95
N LEU A 127 -2.83 -5.32 6.81
CA LEU A 127 -4.04 -5.31 7.62
C LEU A 127 -5.29 -5.25 6.75
N THR A 128 -6.38 -5.82 7.25
CA THR A 128 -7.72 -5.59 6.69
C THR A 128 -8.18 -4.17 6.98
N VAL A 129 -9.11 -3.66 6.19
CA VAL A 129 -9.76 -2.37 6.47
C VAL A 129 -10.39 -2.36 7.87
N LYS A 130 -10.99 -3.50 8.28
CA LYS A 130 -11.59 -3.65 9.60
C LYS A 130 -10.56 -3.52 10.72
N GLU A 131 -9.40 -4.19 10.60
CA GLU A 131 -8.32 -4.09 11.58
C GLU A 131 -7.80 -2.65 11.70
N ILE A 132 -7.54 -1.97 10.56
CA ILE A 132 -7.06 -0.57 10.57
C ILE A 132 -8.05 0.35 11.29
N VAL A 133 -9.34 0.27 10.94
CA VAL A 133 -10.38 1.09 11.56
C VAL A 133 -10.44 0.82 13.06
N THR A 134 -10.34 -0.44 13.47
CA THR A 134 -10.35 -0.85 14.87
C THR A 134 -9.11 -0.33 15.62
N GLU A 135 -7.93 -0.48 15.06
CA GLU A 135 -6.69 0.00 15.67
C GLU A 135 -6.68 1.53 15.83
N ILE A 136 -7.18 2.28 14.83
CA ILE A 136 -7.30 3.74 14.92
C ILE A 136 -8.27 4.14 16.05
N HIS A 137 -9.43 3.51 16.15
CA HIS A 137 -10.38 3.78 17.23
C HIS A 137 -9.74 3.56 18.59
N HIS A 138 -9.14 2.40 18.81
CA HIS A 138 -8.50 2.06 20.09
C HIS A 138 -7.36 3.04 20.43
N ALA A 139 -6.51 3.39 19.46
CA ALA A 139 -5.43 4.35 19.66
C ALA A 139 -5.93 5.77 19.99
N MET A 140 -7.14 6.12 19.55
CA MET A 140 -7.82 7.38 19.90
C MET A 140 -8.69 7.27 21.16
N GLY A 141 -8.63 6.16 21.90
CA GLY A 141 -9.40 5.93 23.13
C GLY A 141 -10.91 5.80 22.89
N LYS A 142 -11.29 5.27 21.72
CA LYS A 142 -12.69 5.07 21.31
C LYS A 142 -12.95 3.60 20.99
N GLU A 143 -14.19 3.18 21.20
CA GLU A 143 -14.70 1.89 20.71
C GLU A 143 -15.24 2.05 19.28
N VAL A 144 -15.15 0.98 18.49
CA VAL A 144 -15.76 0.96 17.15
C VAL A 144 -17.29 0.93 17.30
N PRO A 145 -18.03 1.87 16.66
CA PRO A 145 -19.48 1.89 16.75
C PRO A 145 -20.12 0.61 16.22
N GLU A 146 -21.18 0.16 16.86
CA GLU A 146 -21.99 -0.96 16.36
C GLU A 146 -22.58 -0.59 14.98
N GLY A 147 -22.56 -1.55 14.03
CA GLY A 147 -23.03 -1.31 12.66
C GLY A 147 -22.06 -0.54 11.75
N CYS A 148 -20.88 -0.18 12.22
CA CYS A 148 -19.86 0.49 11.42
C CYS A 148 -19.45 -0.32 10.16
N PHE A 149 -19.44 -1.65 10.25
CA PHE A 149 -19.13 -2.55 9.14
C PHE A 149 -20.38 -3.25 8.59
N GLY A 150 -20.38 -3.51 7.26
CA GLY A 150 -21.47 -4.19 6.57
C GLY A 150 -22.62 -3.27 6.13
N SER A 151 -22.58 -1.99 6.48
CA SER A 151 -23.61 -1.00 6.16
C SER A 151 -23.46 -0.34 4.79
N ALA A 152 -22.25 -0.29 4.25
CA ALA A 152 -21.97 0.28 2.94
C ALA A 152 -21.89 -0.80 1.85
N GLN A 153 -22.43 -0.47 0.66
CA GLN A 153 -22.24 -1.28 -0.54
C GLN A 153 -21.20 -0.61 -1.45
N ARG A 154 -20.16 -1.35 -1.84
CA ARG A 154 -19.15 -0.90 -2.80
C ARG A 154 -18.93 -1.96 -3.87
N ALA A 155 -18.60 -1.48 -5.08
CA ALA A 155 -18.34 -2.34 -6.23
C ALA A 155 -16.88 -2.83 -6.33
N ASP A 156 -15.97 -2.38 -5.45
CA ASP A 156 -14.53 -2.66 -5.51
C ASP A 156 -14.12 -4.01 -4.90
N VAL A 157 -14.87 -5.05 -5.20
CA VAL A 157 -14.75 -6.38 -4.56
C VAL A 157 -13.59 -7.20 -5.12
N GLY A 158 -13.02 -6.79 -6.28
CA GLY A 158 -12.08 -7.63 -7.04
C GLY A 158 -10.66 -7.73 -6.47
N MET A 159 -10.19 -6.73 -5.71
CA MET A 159 -8.83 -6.72 -5.13
C MET A 159 -8.86 -6.98 -3.64
N LYS A 160 -9.09 -8.24 -3.28
CA LYS A 160 -9.29 -8.62 -1.88
C LYS A 160 -8.00 -8.56 -1.05
N TYR A 161 -6.86 -8.91 -1.63
CA TYR A 161 -5.56 -8.96 -0.94
C TYR A 161 -4.48 -8.30 -1.80
N LEU A 162 -3.84 -7.26 -1.28
CA LEU A 162 -2.74 -6.57 -1.97
C LEU A 162 -1.57 -6.33 -0.99
N ALA A 163 -0.54 -7.17 -1.12
CA ALA A 163 0.69 -7.07 -0.34
C ALA A 163 1.91 -7.51 -1.18
N LEU A 164 3.01 -6.81 -1.02
CA LEU A 164 4.27 -7.02 -1.75
C LEU A 164 5.28 -7.77 -0.88
N ASP A 165 5.96 -8.76 -1.44
CA ASP A 165 7.16 -9.36 -0.85
C ASP A 165 8.37 -8.48 -1.16
N GLY A 166 8.86 -7.74 -0.17
CA GLY A 166 10.01 -6.85 -0.29
C GLY A 166 11.33 -7.50 0.09
N LYS A 167 11.40 -8.82 0.18
CA LYS A 167 12.62 -9.54 0.62
C LYS A 167 13.85 -9.11 -0.17
N LYS A 168 13.75 -9.05 -1.49
CA LYS A 168 14.85 -8.68 -2.40
C LYS A 168 15.44 -7.31 -2.07
N LEU A 169 14.59 -6.28 -1.91
CA LEU A 169 15.04 -4.93 -1.57
C LEU A 169 15.59 -4.87 -0.15
N ARG A 170 14.88 -5.45 0.81
CA ARG A 170 15.27 -5.48 2.23
C ARG A 170 16.66 -6.08 2.44
N GLU A 171 16.96 -7.21 1.80
CA GLU A 171 18.28 -7.86 1.87
C GLU A 171 19.37 -7.01 1.20
N ALA A 172 19.05 -6.33 0.09
CA ALA A 172 20.01 -5.51 -0.65
C ALA A 172 20.39 -4.22 0.08
N ILE A 173 19.44 -3.55 0.74
CA ILE A 173 19.70 -2.25 1.40
C ILE A 173 19.86 -2.35 2.92
N GLY A 174 19.54 -3.49 3.53
CA GLY A 174 19.64 -3.70 4.97
C GLY A 174 18.64 -2.85 5.78
N PHE A 175 17.45 -2.58 5.22
CA PHE A 175 16.43 -1.74 5.86
C PHE A 175 15.04 -2.36 5.76
N GLU A 176 14.30 -2.28 6.85
CA GLU A 176 12.90 -2.72 6.94
C GLU A 176 12.03 -1.57 7.48
N ALA A 177 10.83 -1.42 6.91
CA ALA A 177 9.85 -0.45 7.39
C ALA A 177 9.44 -0.75 8.83
N SER A 178 9.32 0.27 9.67
CA SER A 178 9.11 0.14 11.10
C SER A 178 7.95 0.97 11.66
N ILE A 179 7.54 2.05 10.95
CA ILE A 179 6.51 2.97 11.41
C ILE A 179 5.14 2.33 11.24
N LYS A 180 4.34 2.32 12.31
CA LYS A 180 2.96 1.86 12.32
C LYS A 180 1.97 3.02 12.15
N ILE A 181 0.77 2.71 11.68
CA ILE A 181 -0.31 3.70 11.51
C ILE A 181 -0.62 4.37 12.86
N VAL A 182 -0.72 3.59 13.92
CA VAL A 182 -1.05 4.08 15.26
C VAL A 182 0.02 5.03 15.84
N ASP A 183 1.28 4.89 15.44
CA ASP A 183 2.39 5.73 15.93
C ASP A 183 2.33 7.18 15.41
N VAL A 184 1.51 7.46 14.41
CA VAL A 184 1.48 8.75 13.71
C VAL A 184 0.11 9.43 13.67
N ILE A 185 -0.89 8.88 14.36
CA ILE A 185 -2.26 9.40 14.37
C ILE A 185 -2.33 10.87 14.77
N GLU A 186 -1.52 11.29 15.74
CA GLU A 186 -1.50 12.68 16.22
C GLU A 186 -0.98 13.68 15.16
N ARG A 187 -0.33 13.20 14.11
CA ARG A 187 0.21 14.02 13.01
C ARG A 187 -0.78 14.31 11.89
N TYR A 188 -1.96 13.70 11.95
CA TYR A 188 -3.07 13.92 11.00
C TYR A 188 -4.00 15.10 11.43
#